data_b2c71a246e806f51231c20df83365006
#
_entry.id   b2c71a246e806f51231c20df83365006
#
_cell.length_a   1.000
_cell.length_b   1.000
_cell.length_c   1.000
_cell.angle_alpha   90.00
_cell.angle_beta   90.00
_cell.angle_gamma   90.00
#
_symmetry.space_group_name_H-M   'P 1'
#
loop_
_entity.id
_entity.type
_entity.pdbx_description
1 polymer ?
#
loop_
_entity_poly.entity_id
_entity_poly.type
_entity_poly.pdbx_seq_one_letter_code
_entity_poly.pdbx_strand_id
1 'polypeptide(L)'
;MLGIKEIEEIIPHRHPFLLIDYIEDYKPGEYAVGYKCVTFREDFFRGHFPQEPVMPGVLTIEALAQVGAVAILSQEGFKGKTAFFGGINKCRFKGKVVPGDKLKLETKIIKQKGPMGIGQAIASVDGKV
;
A
#
# COMPACT_ATOMS: atom_id res chain seq x y z
N MET A 1 -6.13 0.90 14.61
CA MET A 1 -4.91 0.32 14.02
C MET A 1 -5.14 -1.13 13.66
N LEU A 2 -4.65 -1.57 12.50
CA LEU A 2 -4.83 -2.93 12.01
C LEU A 2 -3.47 -3.61 11.86
N GLY A 3 -3.29 -4.78 12.45
CA GLY A 3 -2.12 -5.62 12.24
C GLY A 3 -2.32 -6.55 11.05
N ILE A 4 -1.34 -7.42 10.81
CA ILE A 4 -1.33 -8.31 9.64
C ILE A 4 -2.58 -9.19 9.56
N LYS A 5 -3.03 -9.75 10.67
CA LYS A 5 -4.19 -10.66 10.62
C LYS A 5 -5.46 -9.93 10.22
N GLU A 6 -5.67 -8.74 10.77
CA GLU A 6 -6.82 -7.93 10.40
C GLU A 6 -6.76 -7.49 8.93
N ILE A 7 -5.57 -7.14 8.44
CA ILE A 7 -5.39 -6.79 7.03
C ILE A 7 -5.74 -8.00 6.14
N GLU A 8 -5.28 -9.19 6.50
CA GLU A 8 -5.58 -10.39 5.73
C GLU A 8 -7.06 -10.76 5.73
N GLU A 9 -7.80 -10.35 6.74
CA GLU A 9 -9.25 -10.53 6.75
C GLU A 9 -9.96 -9.58 5.79
N ILE A 10 -9.33 -8.46 5.47
CA ILE A 10 -9.93 -7.42 4.61
C ILE A 10 -9.56 -7.60 3.15
N ILE A 11 -8.27 -7.82 2.86
CA ILE A 11 -7.79 -7.94 1.48
C ILE A 11 -7.31 -9.37 1.19
N PRO A 12 -7.40 -9.83 -0.08
CA PRO A 12 -7.02 -11.21 -0.43
C PRO A 12 -5.52 -11.43 -0.60
N HIS A 13 -4.75 -10.37 -0.65
CA HIS A 13 -3.30 -10.46 -0.87
C HIS A 13 -2.60 -11.26 0.22
N ARG A 14 -1.58 -12.03 -0.15
CA ARG A 14 -0.81 -12.86 0.78
C ARG A 14 0.67 -12.76 0.46
N HIS A 15 1.49 -13.11 1.45
CA HIS A 15 2.93 -13.20 1.22
C HIS A 15 3.24 -14.07 -0.02
N PRO A 16 4.14 -13.67 -0.92
CA PRO A 16 5.07 -12.55 -0.79
C PRO A 16 4.56 -11.23 -1.40
N PHE A 17 3.31 -11.18 -1.83
CA PHE A 17 2.77 -10.01 -2.52
C PHE A 17 1.98 -9.06 -1.62
N LEU A 18 1.79 -9.38 -0.36
CA LEU A 18 1.21 -8.45 0.60
C LEU A 18 2.28 -7.46 1.05
N LEU A 19 2.10 -6.20 0.69
CA LEU A 19 3.14 -5.18 0.87
C LEU A 19 2.81 -4.16 1.96
N ILE A 20 1.95 -4.52 2.91
CA ILE A 20 1.60 -3.66 4.04
C ILE A 20 1.90 -4.40 5.33
N ASP A 21 2.61 -3.75 6.25
CA ASP A 21 2.90 -4.36 7.56
C ASP A 21 1.85 -4.02 8.61
N TYR A 22 1.32 -2.80 8.58
CA TYR A 22 0.19 -2.45 9.44
C TYR A 22 -0.53 -1.21 8.89
N ILE A 23 -1.78 -1.03 9.33
CA ILE A 23 -2.56 0.16 9.04
C ILE A 23 -2.65 0.98 10.31
N GLU A 24 -2.20 2.23 10.25
CA GLU A 24 -2.22 3.14 11.38
C GLU A 24 -3.60 3.74 11.59
N ASP A 25 -4.24 4.14 10.50
CA ASP A 25 -5.53 4.82 10.53
C ASP A 25 -6.28 4.52 9.24
N TYR A 26 -7.59 4.46 9.32
CA TYR A 26 -8.42 4.27 8.13
C TYR A 26 -9.85 4.69 8.40
N LYS A 27 -10.55 5.04 7.32
CA LYS A 27 -11.98 5.28 7.36
C LYS A 27 -12.60 4.57 6.16
N PRO A 28 -13.46 3.57 6.39
CA PRO A 28 -14.01 2.77 5.30
C PRO A 28 -14.62 3.61 4.19
N GLY A 29 -14.22 3.34 2.95
CA GLY A 29 -14.68 4.06 1.78
C GLY A 29 -14.04 5.42 1.55
N GLU A 30 -13.20 5.90 2.45
CA GLU A 30 -12.61 7.23 2.33
C GLU A 30 -11.09 7.21 2.21
N TYR A 31 -10.39 6.61 3.17
CA TYR A 31 -8.93 6.59 3.12
C TYR A 31 -8.36 5.50 4.01
N ALA A 32 -7.07 5.23 3.80
CA ALA A 32 -6.28 4.44 4.73
C ALA A 32 -4.84 4.95 4.73
N VAL A 33 -4.18 4.80 5.86
CA VAL A 33 -2.78 5.13 6.06
C VAL A 33 -2.09 3.90 6.61
N GLY A 34 -1.14 3.38 5.84
CA GLY A 34 -0.42 2.19 6.22
C GLY A 34 1.08 2.37 6.13
N TYR A 35 1.80 1.35 6.57
CA TYR A 35 3.26 1.36 6.57
C TYR A 35 3.80 0.05 6.04
N LYS A 36 4.90 0.15 5.32
CA LYS A 36 5.74 -0.98 4.96
C LYS A 36 7.12 -0.75 5.54
N CYS A 37 7.58 -1.72 6.30
CA CYS A 37 8.96 -1.74 6.81
C CYS A 37 9.83 -2.38 5.73
N VAL A 38 10.72 -1.61 5.14
CA VAL A 38 11.55 -2.08 4.03
C VAL A 38 12.82 -2.70 4.59
N THR A 39 13.05 -3.98 4.28
CA THR A 39 14.25 -4.69 4.76
C THR A 39 15.09 -5.16 3.59
N PHE A 40 16.40 -5.30 3.85
CA PHE A 40 17.30 -5.84 2.84
C PHE A 40 16.98 -7.29 2.45
N ARG A 41 16.24 -7.98 3.29
CA ARG A 41 15.90 -9.39 3.06
C ARG A 41 14.77 -9.58 2.04
N GLU A 42 14.20 -8.52 1.53
CA GLU A 42 13.16 -8.62 0.51
C GLU A 42 13.77 -9.08 -0.80
N ASP A 43 13.08 -10.01 -1.44
CA ASP A 43 13.62 -10.70 -2.61
C ASP A 43 13.91 -9.77 -3.79
N PHE A 44 13.11 -8.71 -3.96
CA PHE A 44 13.31 -7.81 -5.10
C PHE A 44 14.66 -7.09 -5.08
N PHE A 45 15.33 -6.97 -3.94
CA PHE A 45 16.65 -6.33 -3.89
C PHE A 45 17.75 -7.18 -4.53
N ARG A 46 17.50 -8.45 -4.79
CA ARG A 46 18.46 -9.30 -5.48
C ARG A 46 18.76 -8.81 -6.88
N GLY A 47 17.79 -8.22 -7.54
CA GLY A 47 17.93 -7.72 -8.89
C GLY A 47 17.81 -6.22 -9.05
N HIS A 48 17.43 -5.49 -7.98
CA HIS A 48 17.08 -4.07 -8.13
C HIS A 48 17.64 -3.23 -6.97
N PHE A 49 18.93 -3.08 -6.78
CA PHE A 49 20.03 -3.64 -7.55
C PHE A 49 21.05 -4.24 -6.58
N PRO A 50 21.86 -5.22 -6.98
CA PRO A 50 22.80 -5.88 -6.03
C PRO A 50 23.77 -4.95 -5.32
N GLN A 51 24.27 -3.92 -6.00
CA GLN A 51 25.24 -2.98 -5.42
C GLN A 51 24.59 -1.73 -4.84
N GLU A 52 23.35 -1.46 -5.19
CA GLU A 52 22.60 -0.31 -4.70
C GLU A 52 21.14 -0.71 -4.57
N PRO A 53 20.75 -1.28 -3.43
CA PRO A 53 19.38 -1.76 -3.26
C PRO A 53 18.39 -0.59 -3.19
N VAL A 54 17.42 -0.61 -4.11
CA VAL A 54 16.36 0.40 -4.19
C VAL A 54 15.04 -0.33 -4.44
N MET A 55 14.01 0.00 -3.68
CA MET A 55 12.70 -0.58 -3.88
C MET A 55 12.13 -0.10 -5.23
N PRO A 56 11.69 -1.03 -6.11
CA PRO A 56 11.09 -0.63 -7.38
C PRO A 56 9.87 0.26 -7.19
N GLY A 57 9.81 1.36 -7.94
CA GLY A 57 8.68 2.30 -7.86
C GLY A 57 7.34 1.64 -8.16
N VAL A 58 7.31 0.66 -9.05
CA VAL A 58 6.07 -0.07 -9.36
C VAL A 58 5.54 -0.83 -8.15
N LEU A 59 6.42 -1.32 -7.26
CA LEU A 59 5.98 -2.00 -6.04
C LEU A 59 5.48 -0.99 -5.00
N THR A 60 6.02 0.22 -4.98
CA THR A 60 5.49 1.29 -4.14
C THR A 60 4.06 1.64 -4.58
N ILE A 61 3.83 1.71 -5.89
CA ILE A 61 2.48 1.95 -6.43
C ILE A 61 1.56 0.80 -6.05
N GLU A 62 2.02 -0.44 -6.15
CA GLU A 62 1.22 -1.59 -5.75
C GLU A 62 0.89 -1.54 -4.25
N ALA A 63 1.85 -1.18 -3.41
CA ALA A 63 1.62 -1.05 -1.97
C ALA A 63 0.57 0.03 -1.68
N LEU A 64 0.63 1.16 -2.37
CA LEU A 64 -0.38 2.22 -2.24
C LEU A 64 -1.75 1.74 -2.69
N ALA A 65 -1.82 0.92 -3.74
CA ALA A 65 -3.08 0.33 -4.19
C ALA A 65 -3.64 -0.64 -3.16
N GLN A 66 -2.77 -1.41 -2.49
CA GLN A 66 -3.22 -2.31 -1.43
C GLN A 66 -3.78 -1.54 -0.22
N VAL A 67 -3.16 -0.43 0.14
CA VAL A 67 -3.69 0.45 1.20
C VAL A 67 -5.07 0.97 0.79
N GLY A 68 -5.23 1.38 -0.46
CA GLY A 68 -6.54 1.79 -0.98
C GLY A 68 -7.54 0.65 -0.98
N ALA A 69 -7.10 -0.57 -1.26
CA ALA A 69 -7.97 -1.75 -1.18
C ALA A 69 -8.46 -1.96 0.25
N VAL A 70 -7.62 -1.73 1.25
CA VAL A 70 -8.06 -1.78 2.65
C VAL A 70 -9.19 -0.76 2.90
N ALA A 71 -9.03 0.47 2.40
CA ALA A 71 -10.07 1.49 2.55
C ALA A 71 -11.39 1.05 1.92
N ILE A 72 -11.35 0.47 0.72
CA ILE A 72 -12.57 0.02 0.02
C ILE A 72 -13.17 -1.21 0.68
N LEU A 73 -12.36 -2.22 0.94
CA LEU A 73 -12.84 -3.53 1.39
C LEU A 73 -13.12 -3.60 2.89
N SER A 74 -12.74 -2.58 3.65
CA SER A 74 -13.14 -2.47 5.04
C SER A 74 -14.60 -2.04 5.21
N GLN A 75 -15.24 -1.60 4.13
CA GLN A 75 -16.67 -1.30 4.14
C GLN A 75 -17.47 -2.57 4.39
N GLU A 76 -18.60 -2.42 5.07
CA GLU A 76 -19.47 -3.54 5.38
C GLU A 76 -19.89 -4.28 4.12
N GLY A 77 -19.77 -5.61 4.14
CA GLY A 77 -20.13 -6.46 3.00
C GLY A 77 -19.03 -6.64 1.97
N PHE A 78 -17.91 -5.94 2.09
CA PHE A 78 -16.84 -6.01 1.08
C PHE A 78 -15.62 -6.81 1.53
N LYS A 79 -15.50 -7.13 2.80
CA LYS A 79 -14.32 -7.83 3.31
C LYS A 79 -14.09 -9.16 2.59
N GLY A 80 -12.83 -9.41 2.24
CA GLY A 80 -12.42 -10.63 1.56
C GLY A 80 -12.70 -10.66 0.07
N LYS A 81 -13.38 -9.65 -0.47
CA LYS A 81 -13.60 -9.53 -1.91
C LYS A 81 -12.35 -8.96 -2.58
N THR A 82 -12.33 -9.00 -3.90
CA THR A 82 -11.25 -8.41 -4.68
C THR A 82 -11.59 -6.97 -5.03
N ALA A 83 -10.69 -6.04 -4.70
CA ALA A 83 -10.82 -4.66 -5.10
C ALA A 83 -10.07 -4.43 -6.40
N PHE A 84 -10.66 -3.62 -7.27
CA PHE A 84 -10.06 -3.24 -8.54
C PHE A 84 -9.83 -1.74 -8.55
N PHE A 85 -8.57 -1.33 -8.72
CA PHE A 85 -8.28 0.08 -8.93
C PHE A 85 -8.32 0.38 -10.40
N GLY A 86 -9.25 1.26 -10.80
CA GLY A 86 -9.32 1.78 -12.15
C GLY A 86 -8.19 2.76 -12.43
N GLY A 87 -7.57 3.28 -11.37
CA GLY A 87 -6.41 4.13 -11.48
C GLY A 87 -6.08 4.85 -10.19
N ILE A 88 -4.87 5.38 -10.13
CA ILE A 88 -4.44 6.32 -9.11
C ILE A 88 -4.18 7.63 -9.84
N ASN A 89 -5.05 8.63 -9.64
CA ASN A 89 -4.99 9.90 -10.37
C ASN A 89 -3.77 10.72 -10.05
N LYS A 90 -3.35 10.67 -8.80
CA LYS A 90 -2.15 11.33 -8.32
C LYS A 90 -1.37 10.38 -7.47
N CYS A 91 -0.14 10.15 -7.85
CA CYS A 91 0.79 9.38 -7.03
C CYS A 91 2.06 10.20 -6.87
N ARG A 92 2.44 10.45 -5.62
CA ARG A 92 3.68 11.16 -5.32
C ARG A 92 4.62 10.26 -4.54
N PHE A 93 5.81 10.12 -5.05
CA PHE A 93 6.93 9.60 -4.26
C PHE A 93 8.18 10.33 -4.72
N LYS A 94 9.05 10.60 -3.77
CA LYS A 94 10.22 11.42 -4.01
C LYS A 94 11.43 10.75 -3.40
N GLY A 95 12.47 10.63 -4.20
CA GLY A 95 13.68 9.97 -3.77
C GLY A 95 13.56 8.45 -3.81
N LYS A 96 14.60 7.82 -3.33
CA LYS A 96 14.73 6.37 -3.31
C LYS A 96 14.19 5.81 -2.01
N VAL A 97 13.60 4.61 -2.08
CA VAL A 97 13.24 3.82 -0.91
C VAL A 97 14.27 2.71 -0.79
N VAL A 98 14.96 2.67 0.33
CA VAL A 98 16.08 1.75 0.53
C VAL A 98 15.87 0.92 1.79
N PRO A 99 16.62 -0.20 1.95
CA PRO A 99 16.51 -1.00 3.17
C PRO A 99 16.73 -0.16 4.43
N GLY A 100 15.90 -0.40 5.43
CA GLY A 100 15.90 0.38 6.67
C GLY A 100 14.83 1.46 6.72
N ASP A 101 14.25 1.81 5.58
CA ASP A 101 13.20 2.82 5.54
C ASP A 101 11.88 2.27 6.06
N LYS A 102 11.13 3.12 6.71
CA LYS A 102 9.74 2.88 7.08
C LYS A 102 8.88 3.70 6.12
N LEU A 103 8.28 3.04 5.16
CA LEU A 103 7.56 3.68 4.08
C LEU A 103 6.12 3.94 4.49
N LYS A 104 5.74 5.21 4.57
CA LYS A 104 4.36 5.60 4.85
C LYS A 104 3.57 5.64 3.56
N LEU A 105 2.41 4.99 3.58
CA LEU A 105 1.55 4.79 2.41
C LEU A 105 0.18 5.40 2.71
N GLU A 106 -0.18 6.47 2.02
CA GLU A 106 -1.44 7.13 2.22
C GLU A 106 -2.24 7.10 0.94
N THR A 107 -3.44 6.52 0.99
CA THR A 107 -4.33 6.45 -0.18
C THR A 107 -5.71 6.95 0.21
N LYS A 108 -6.20 7.90 -0.58
CA LYS A 108 -7.52 8.49 -0.42
C LYS A 108 -8.38 8.09 -1.60
N ILE A 109 -9.58 7.58 -1.33
CA ILE A 109 -10.51 7.19 -2.37
C ILE A 109 -11.26 8.44 -2.82
N ILE A 110 -11.16 8.76 -4.11
CA ILE A 110 -11.85 9.92 -4.67
C ILE A 110 -13.09 9.54 -5.49
N LYS A 111 -13.16 8.28 -5.93
CA LYS A 111 -14.30 7.78 -6.69
C LYS A 111 -14.40 6.27 -6.50
N GLN A 112 -15.61 5.78 -6.21
CA GLN A 112 -15.82 4.35 -5.99
C GLN A 112 -17.12 3.90 -6.64
N LYS A 113 -17.08 2.71 -7.25
CA LYS A 113 -18.27 2.04 -7.77
C LYS A 113 -18.13 0.56 -7.40
N GLY A 114 -18.92 0.12 -6.40
CA GLY A 114 -18.76 -1.22 -5.85
C GLY A 114 -17.34 -1.42 -5.35
N PRO A 115 -16.68 -2.54 -5.67
CA PRO A 115 -15.28 -2.77 -5.25
C PRO A 115 -14.24 -2.09 -6.15
N MET A 116 -14.70 -1.30 -7.15
CA MET A 116 -13.79 -0.57 -8.02
C MET A 116 -13.59 0.85 -7.52
N GLY A 117 -12.36 1.33 -7.46
CA GLY A 117 -12.06 2.67 -6.98
C GLY A 117 -10.95 3.37 -7.75
N ILE A 118 -10.96 4.68 -7.62
CA ILE A 118 -9.89 5.56 -8.10
C ILE A 118 -9.43 6.36 -6.90
N GLY A 119 -8.12 6.45 -6.71
CA GLY A 119 -7.57 7.11 -5.54
C GLY A 119 -6.48 8.12 -5.87
N GLN A 120 -6.10 8.87 -4.85
CA GLN A 120 -4.89 9.67 -4.82
C GLN A 120 -3.98 9.10 -3.76
N ALA A 121 -2.69 9.04 -4.03
CA ALA A 121 -1.76 8.34 -3.17
C ALA A 121 -0.48 9.13 -2.95
N ILE A 122 0.06 9.02 -1.73
CA ILE A 122 1.33 9.62 -1.36
C ILE A 122 2.15 8.59 -0.63
N ALA A 123 3.39 8.37 -1.08
CA ALA A 123 4.37 7.56 -0.37
C ALA A 123 5.46 8.47 0.18
N SER A 124 5.82 8.27 1.43
CA SER A 124 6.84 9.11 2.07
C SER A 124 7.69 8.30 3.06
N VAL A 125 8.90 8.79 3.28
CA VAL A 125 9.81 8.23 4.29
C VAL A 125 10.22 9.39 5.19
N ASP A 126 9.99 9.24 6.50
CA ASP A 126 10.33 10.25 7.51
C ASP A 126 9.77 11.64 7.18
N GLY A 127 8.54 11.69 6.68
CA GLY A 127 7.87 12.94 6.33
C GLY A 127 8.30 13.54 4.99
N LYS A 128 9.20 12.91 4.26
CA LYS A 128 9.61 13.34 2.92
C LYS A 128 8.84 12.56 1.86
N VAL A 129 8.26 13.28 0.95
CA VAL A 129 7.47 12.71 -0.13
C VAL A 129 8.35 12.12 -1.23
#